data_b55f94c9df7b4087dedcf4bbd5a0cb00
#
_entry.id   b55f94c9df7b4087dedcf4bbd5a0cb00
#
_cell.length_a   1.000
_cell.length_b   1.000
_cell.length_c   1.000
_cell.angle_alpha   90.00
_cell.angle_beta   90.00
_cell.angle_gamma   90.00
#
_symmetry.space_group_name_H-M   'P 1'
#
loop_
_entity.id
_entity.type
_entity.pdbx_description
1 polymer ?
#
loop_
_entity_poly.entity_id
_entity_poly.type
_entity_poly.pdbx_seq_one_letter_code
_entity_poly.pdbx_strand_id
1 'polypeptide(L)'
;MNDAQLREIDRPEPALLKYYLLRSLVLGPFFFVLLIPLYFRYYTLRYRFDDEGISMRWGILFRKEIHLTYARIQDIHLRSNFVERWLGLARVEIQTASGSAKAELTVEGLLEFEEVRDFIYSKMRGQRDTGTGAARVSRATEPVADGGPDDLAATLREVAAELRAVRAALEARDD
;
A
#
# COMPACT_ATOMS: atom_id res chain seq x y z
N MET A 1 -18.31 -4.58 -6.59
CA MET A 1 -18.70 -4.18 -5.22
C MET A 1 -18.63 -2.65 -5.11
N ASN A 2 -19.60 -1.99 -4.46
CA ASN A 2 -19.62 -0.54 -4.33
C ASN A 2 -18.81 -0.08 -3.11
N ASP A 3 -18.26 1.15 -3.13
CA ASP A 3 -17.50 1.76 -2.02
C ASP A 3 -18.21 1.66 -0.66
N ALA A 4 -19.55 1.71 -0.67
CA ALA A 4 -20.37 1.58 0.53
C ALA A 4 -20.32 0.16 1.13
N GLN A 5 -20.29 -0.87 0.31
CA GLN A 5 -20.22 -2.27 0.77
C GLN A 5 -18.84 -2.62 1.35
N LEU A 6 -17.77 -2.04 0.81
CA LEU A 6 -16.42 -2.21 1.36
C LEU A 6 -16.23 -1.53 2.72
N ARG A 7 -16.90 -0.41 2.95
CA ARG A 7 -16.90 0.27 4.25
C ARG A 7 -17.65 -0.51 5.33
N GLU A 8 -18.54 -1.42 4.93
CA GLU A 8 -19.28 -2.30 5.83
C GLU A 8 -18.47 -3.51 6.28
N ILE A 9 -17.35 -3.83 5.60
CA ILE A 9 -16.43 -4.89 6.02
C ILE A 9 -15.65 -4.46 7.26
N ASP A 10 -16.23 -4.70 8.43
CA ASP A 10 -15.61 -4.42 9.75
C ASP A 10 -14.94 -5.68 10.33
N ARG A 11 -15.37 -6.87 9.94
CA ARG A 11 -14.95 -8.14 10.55
C ARG A 11 -14.46 -9.14 9.51
N PRO A 12 -13.49 -10.00 9.90
CA PRO A 12 -13.11 -11.13 9.07
C PRO A 12 -14.24 -12.16 8.96
N GLU A 13 -14.26 -12.86 7.86
CA GLU A 13 -15.22 -13.93 7.58
C GLU A 13 -15.07 -15.11 8.55
N PRO A 14 -16.19 -15.82 8.89
CA PRO A 14 -16.16 -17.01 9.72
C PRO A 14 -15.25 -18.14 9.20
N ALA A 15 -14.98 -18.15 7.90
CA ALA A 15 -14.04 -19.09 7.28
C ALA A 15 -12.62 -18.94 7.83
N LEU A 16 -12.21 -17.75 8.27
CA LEU A 16 -10.92 -17.53 8.93
C LEU A 16 -10.80 -18.29 10.23
N LEU A 17 -11.89 -18.41 11.01
CA LEU A 17 -11.90 -19.20 12.24
C LEU A 17 -11.66 -20.69 11.94
N LYS A 18 -12.30 -21.23 10.90
CA LYS A 18 -12.06 -22.61 10.45
C LYS A 18 -10.61 -22.83 10.03
N TYR A 19 -10.03 -21.86 9.33
CA TYR A 19 -8.62 -21.88 8.97
C TYR A 19 -7.70 -21.91 10.19
N TYR A 20 -7.96 -21.08 11.18
CA TYR A 20 -7.18 -21.05 12.42
C TYR A 20 -7.30 -22.34 13.21
N LEU A 21 -8.50 -22.94 13.26
CA LEU A 21 -8.73 -24.23 13.90
C LEU A 21 -7.95 -25.34 13.18
N LEU A 22 -8.03 -25.39 11.85
CA LEU A 22 -7.31 -26.41 11.07
C LEU A 22 -5.79 -26.25 11.19
N ARG A 23 -5.29 -25.00 11.17
CA ARG A 23 -3.88 -24.69 11.36
C ARG A 23 -3.38 -25.08 12.76
N SER A 24 -4.20 -24.89 13.79
CA SER A 24 -3.83 -25.26 15.16
C SER A 24 -3.82 -26.77 15.36
N LEU A 25 -4.67 -27.51 14.65
CA LEU A 25 -4.76 -28.98 14.74
C LEU A 25 -3.45 -29.68 14.32
N VAL A 26 -2.64 -29.05 13.45
CA VAL A 26 -1.32 -29.57 13.03
C VAL A 26 -0.37 -29.74 14.22
N LEU A 27 -0.56 -28.97 15.31
CA LEU A 27 0.27 -29.03 16.51
C LEU A 27 -0.11 -30.22 17.42
N GLY A 28 -1.09 -31.07 17.05
CA GLY A 28 -1.52 -32.22 17.85
C GLY A 28 -2.06 -31.81 19.23
N PRO A 29 -1.59 -32.45 20.34
CA PRO A 29 -2.14 -32.19 21.66
C PRO A 29 -1.92 -30.76 22.16
N PHE A 30 -0.94 -30.03 21.62
CA PHE A 30 -0.66 -28.63 21.95
C PHE A 30 -1.49 -27.62 21.15
N PHE A 31 -2.48 -28.07 20.39
CA PHE A 31 -3.30 -27.20 19.53
C PHE A 31 -3.97 -26.04 20.31
N PHE A 32 -4.31 -26.24 21.60
CA PHE A 32 -4.89 -25.20 22.45
C PHE A 32 -3.98 -23.97 22.60
N VAL A 33 -2.67 -24.19 22.69
CA VAL A 33 -1.68 -23.10 22.89
C VAL A 33 -1.69 -22.15 21.69
N LEU A 34 -1.88 -22.69 20.49
CA LEU A 34 -1.95 -21.90 19.27
C LEU A 34 -3.37 -21.39 18.98
N LEU A 35 -4.38 -22.20 19.30
CA LEU A 35 -5.78 -21.86 19.04
C LEU A 35 -6.26 -20.67 19.86
N ILE A 36 -5.90 -20.62 21.15
CA ILE A 36 -6.33 -19.54 22.05
C ILE A 36 -5.94 -18.16 21.52
N PRO A 37 -4.66 -17.84 21.21
CA PRO A 37 -4.31 -16.53 20.70
C PRO A 37 -4.90 -16.26 19.32
N LEU A 38 -5.05 -17.26 18.45
CA LEU A 38 -5.67 -17.10 17.14
C LEU A 38 -7.18 -16.83 17.23
N TYR A 39 -7.86 -17.49 18.16
CA TYR A 39 -9.27 -17.25 18.45
C TYR A 39 -9.49 -15.82 18.95
N PHE A 40 -8.69 -15.35 19.90
CA PHE A 40 -8.76 -13.97 20.36
C PHE A 40 -8.43 -12.97 19.26
N ARG A 41 -7.45 -13.27 18.41
CA ARG A 41 -7.13 -12.46 17.25
C ARG A 41 -8.34 -12.34 16.32
N TYR A 42 -9.01 -13.44 16.00
CA TYR A 42 -10.21 -13.44 15.15
C TYR A 42 -11.31 -12.52 15.71
N TYR A 43 -11.62 -12.62 17.02
CA TYR A 43 -12.68 -11.83 17.64
C TYR A 43 -12.34 -10.34 17.80
N THR A 44 -11.07 -10.01 17.91
CA THR A 44 -10.62 -8.62 18.11
C THR A 44 -10.21 -7.91 16.83
N LEU A 45 -10.00 -8.67 15.75
CA LEU A 45 -9.60 -8.13 14.47
C LEU A 45 -10.74 -7.30 13.87
N ARG A 46 -10.43 -6.02 13.59
CA ARG A 46 -11.33 -5.07 12.96
C ARG A 46 -10.61 -4.35 11.85
N TYR A 47 -11.31 -4.22 10.75
CA TYR A 47 -10.88 -3.46 9.59
C TYR A 47 -11.75 -2.21 9.45
N ARG A 48 -11.18 -1.14 8.93
CA ARG A 48 -11.91 0.06 8.53
C ARG A 48 -11.27 0.60 7.26
N PHE A 49 -12.08 0.76 6.24
CA PHE A 49 -11.70 1.33 4.96
C PHE A 49 -12.31 2.73 4.87
N ASP A 50 -11.48 3.76 5.04
CA ASP A 50 -11.87 5.16 4.95
C ASP A 50 -11.45 5.73 3.57
N ASP A 51 -11.82 6.97 3.26
CA ASP A 51 -11.44 7.59 1.98
C ASP A 51 -9.95 7.91 1.89
N GLU A 52 -9.28 8.10 3.03
CA GLU A 52 -7.86 8.44 3.12
C GLU A 52 -6.95 7.22 3.25
N GLY A 53 -7.47 6.10 3.78
CA GLY A 53 -6.64 4.96 4.06
C GLY A 53 -7.35 3.76 4.66
N ILE A 54 -6.54 2.81 5.11
CA ILE A 54 -6.97 1.56 5.74
C ILE A 54 -6.48 1.56 7.17
N SER A 55 -7.39 1.27 8.09
CA SER A 55 -7.09 1.07 9.51
C SER A 55 -7.35 -0.38 9.89
N MET A 56 -6.43 -0.96 10.64
CA MET A 56 -6.59 -2.29 11.19
C MET A 56 -6.22 -2.28 12.67
N ARG A 57 -7.07 -2.89 13.49
CA ARG A 57 -6.82 -3.02 14.92
C ARG A 57 -7.10 -4.43 15.40
N TRP A 58 -6.30 -4.92 16.33
CA TRP A 58 -6.49 -6.21 16.99
C TRP A 58 -5.84 -6.25 18.38
N GLY A 59 -6.19 -7.24 19.16
CA GLY A 59 -5.62 -7.54 20.47
C GLY A 59 -6.51 -7.12 21.63
N ILE A 60 -6.50 -7.95 22.70
CA ILE A 60 -7.22 -7.70 23.96
C ILE A 60 -6.27 -7.10 24.99
N LEU A 61 -5.19 -7.80 25.30
CA LEU A 61 -4.20 -7.40 26.30
C LEU A 61 -3.22 -6.36 25.72
N PHE A 62 -2.77 -6.58 24.48
CA PHE A 62 -1.88 -5.70 23.75
C PHE A 62 -2.62 -5.24 22.50
N ARG A 63 -3.28 -4.10 22.60
CA ARG A 63 -3.96 -3.51 21.45
C ARG A 63 -2.94 -2.97 20.48
N LYS A 64 -3.00 -3.44 19.25
CA LYS A 64 -2.22 -2.94 18.13
C LYS A 64 -3.16 -2.33 17.11
N GLU A 65 -2.82 -1.14 16.66
CA GLU A 65 -3.57 -0.42 15.64
C GLU A 65 -2.59 0.08 14.58
N ILE A 66 -2.93 -0.13 13.32
CA ILE A 66 -2.15 0.31 12.17
C ILE A 66 -3.08 1.14 11.30
N HIS A 67 -2.64 2.34 10.97
CA HIS A 67 -3.28 3.23 10.00
C HIS A 67 -2.36 3.37 8.80
N LEU A 68 -2.88 3.11 7.62
CA LEU A 68 -2.14 3.19 6.37
C LEU A 68 -2.89 4.02 5.35
N THR A 69 -2.28 5.13 4.92
CA THR A 69 -2.85 6.02 3.89
C THR A 69 -2.61 5.43 2.51
N TYR A 70 -3.59 5.50 1.62
CA TYR A 70 -3.46 4.97 0.23
C TYR A 70 -2.29 5.59 -0.54
N ALA A 71 -1.96 6.86 -0.29
CA ALA A 71 -0.82 7.55 -0.90
C ALA A 71 0.54 6.90 -0.56
N ARG A 72 0.66 6.21 0.57
CA ARG A 72 1.90 5.56 1.04
C ARG A 72 2.05 4.14 0.53
N ILE A 73 1.01 3.54 -0.04
CA ILE A 73 1.04 2.19 -0.56
C ILE A 73 1.90 2.15 -1.81
N GLN A 74 2.86 1.24 -1.82
CA GLN A 74 3.76 1.01 -2.94
C GLN A 74 3.30 -0.19 -3.76
N ASP A 75 2.99 -1.30 -3.09
CA ASP A 75 2.61 -2.54 -3.75
C ASP A 75 1.59 -3.33 -2.93
N ILE A 76 0.80 -4.17 -3.62
CA ILE A 76 -0.24 -5.01 -3.03
C ILE A 76 -0.04 -6.43 -3.55
N HIS A 77 0.21 -7.37 -2.65
CA HIS A 77 0.37 -8.77 -2.96
C HIS A 77 -0.81 -9.60 -2.45
N LEU A 78 -1.34 -10.46 -3.30
CA LEU A 78 -2.27 -11.51 -2.89
C LEU A 78 -1.48 -12.77 -2.58
N ARG A 79 -1.66 -13.31 -1.38
CA ARG A 79 -1.09 -14.59 -0.98
C ARG A 79 -2.15 -15.49 -0.40
N SER A 80 -2.09 -16.77 -0.77
CA SER A 80 -2.93 -17.81 -0.19
C SER A 80 -2.16 -19.09 -0.03
N ASN A 81 -2.32 -19.75 1.10
CA ASN A 81 -1.83 -21.10 1.32
C ASN A 81 -2.83 -22.13 0.76
N PHE A 82 -2.43 -23.38 0.62
CA PHE A 82 -3.29 -24.46 0.15
C PHE A 82 -4.63 -24.55 0.92
N VAL A 83 -4.57 -24.47 2.25
CA VAL A 83 -5.74 -24.50 3.14
C VAL A 83 -6.61 -23.26 2.98
N GLU A 84 -6.02 -22.09 2.86
CA GLU A 84 -6.75 -20.84 2.60
C GLU A 84 -7.49 -20.91 1.26
N ARG A 85 -6.83 -21.38 0.19
CA ARG A 85 -7.47 -21.59 -1.11
C ARG A 85 -8.63 -22.55 -1.05
N TRP A 86 -8.49 -23.65 -0.29
CA TRP A 86 -9.56 -24.63 -0.13
C TRP A 86 -10.77 -24.04 0.61
N LEU A 87 -10.54 -23.08 1.51
CA LEU A 87 -11.59 -22.34 2.23
C LEU A 87 -12.08 -21.08 1.47
N GLY A 88 -11.56 -20.82 0.27
CA GLY A 88 -11.89 -19.62 -0.52
C GLY A 88 -11.30 -18.32 0.05
N LEU A 89 -10.28 -18.41 0.93
CA LEU A 89 -9.65 -17.27 1.56
C LEU A 89 -8.33 -16.89 0.87
N ALA A 90 -8.01 -15.59 0.91
CA ALA A 90 -6.67 -15.10 0.63
C ALA A 90 -6.29 -13.97 1.59
N ARG A 91 -5.01 -13.64 1.62
CA ARG A 91 -4.44 -12.51 2.35
C ARG A 91 -4.02 -11.42 1.37
N VAL A 92 -4.42 -10.21 1.68
CA VAL A 92 -3.96 -9.02 0.97
C VAL A 92 -2.82 -8.40 1.77
N GLU A 93 -1.60 -8.53 1.28
CA GLU A 93 -0.40 -7.95 1.89
C GLU A 93 -0.10 -6.61 1.24
N ILE A 94 -0.02 -5.57 2.05
CA ILE A 94 0.19 -4.19 1.60
C ILE A 94 1.58 -3.74 2.03
N GLN A 95 2.37 -3.30 1.06
CA GLN A 95 3.72 -2.78 1.26
C GLN A 95 3.76 -1.29 1.05
N THR A 96 4.59 -0.61 1.84
CA THR A 96 4.83 0.83 1.74
C THR A 96 6.30 1.11 1.42
N ALA A 97 6.58 2.36 1.04
CA ALA A 97 7.93 2.83 0.73
C ALA A 97 8.87 2.94 1.97
N SER A 98 8.47 2.42 3.13
CA SER A 98 9.27 2.52 4.37
C SER A 98 10.54 1.65 4.40
N GLY A 99 10.84 0.95 3.32
CA GLY A 99 12.07 0.14 3.17
C GLY A 99 12.05 -1.20 3.90
N SER A 100 10.95 -1.58 4.53
CA SER A 100 10.77 -2.89 5.14
C SER A 100 10.39 -3.92 4.07
N ALA A 101 11.14 -5.01 3.98
CA ALA A 101 10.82 -6.14 3.08
C ALA A 101 9.55 -6.90 3.51
N LYS A 102 8.95 -6.55 4.65
CA LYS A 102 7.72 -7.16 5.16
C LYS A 102 6.53 -6.27 4.87
N ALA A 103 5.40 -6.91 4.58
CA ALA A 103 4.13 -6.21 4.49
C ALA A 103 3.86 -5.43 5.79
N GLU A 104 3.54 -4.15 5.67
CA GLU A 104 3.24 -3.29 6.82
C GLU A 104 1.83 -3.56 7.34
N LEU A 105 0.92 -3.90 6.44
CA LEU A 105 -0.45 -4.29 6.75
C LEU A 105 -0.79 -5.58 6.00
N THR A 106 -1.42 -6.53 6.70
CA THR A 106 -1.94 -7.76 6.10
C THR A 106 -3.42 -7.91 6.46
N VAL A 107 -4.27 -7.83 5.46
CA VAL A 107 -5.71 -8.07 5.59
C VAL A 107 -5.97 -9.55 5.37
N GLU A 108 -6.48 -10.23 6.40
CA GLU A 108 -6.73 -11.67 6.40
C GLU A 108 -8.24 -11.97 6.49
N GLY A 109 -8.64 -13.12 5.95
CA GLY A 109 -10.00 -13.65 6.17
C GLY A 109 -11.10 -12.95 5.40
N LEU A 110 -10.81 -12.53 4.18
CA LEU A 110 -11.80 -12.02 3.25
C LEU A 110 -12.03 -13.04 2.13
N LEU A 111 -13.29 -13.26 1.79
CA LEU A 111 -13.70 -14.07 0.62
C LEU A 111 -13.57 -13.25 -0.67
N GLU A 112 -13.89 -11.97 -0.60
CA GLU A 112 -13.88 -11.02 -1.72
C GLU A 112 -12.54 -10.27 -1.83
N PHE A 113 -11.44 -10.98 -1.66
CA PHE A 113 -10.09 -10.39 -1.62
C PHE A 113 -9.68 -9.72 -2.93
N GLU A 114 -10.18 -10.19 -4.07
CA GLU A 114 -9.91 -9.56 -5.38
C GLU A 114 -10.57 -8.19 -5.47
N GLU A 115 -11.81 -8.07 -5.03
CA GLU A 115 -12.54 -6.81 -5.03
C GLU A 115 -11.92 -5.80 -4.06
N VAL A 116 -11.47 -6.26 -2.89
CA VAL A 116 -10.74 -5.43 -1.93
C VAL A 116 -9.42 -4.93 -2.52
N ARG A 117 -8.68 -5.80 -3.20
CA ARG A 117 -7.45 -5.41 -3.92
C ARG A 117 -7.76 -4.32 -4.95
N ASP A 118 -8.76 -4.54 -5.79
CA ASP A 118 -9.11 -3.63 -6.89
C ASP A 118 -9.59 -2.28 -6.36
N PHE A 119 -10.33 -2.29 -5.26
CA PHE A 119 -10.71 -1.08 -4.54
C PHE A 119 -9.47 -0.29 -4.06
N ILE A 120 -8.53 -0.96 -3.38
CA ILE A 120 -7.31 -0.31 -2.90
C ILE A 120 -6.51 0.27 -4.08
N TYR A 121 -6.39 -0.46 -5.19
CA TYR A 121 -5.73 0.05 -6.40
C TYR A 121 -6.45 1.27 -6.99
N SER A 122 -7.78 1.30 -6.97
CA SER A 122 -8.55 2.44 -7.47
C SER A 122 -8.31 3.70 -6.62
N LYS A 123 -8.29 3.55 -5.29
CA LYS A 123 -8.00 4.65 -4.36
C LYS A 123 -6.54 5.14 -4.46
N MET A 124 -5.58 4.24 -4.62
CA MET A 124 -4.17 4.59 -4.87
C MET A 124 -4.01 5.46 -6.11
N ARG A 125 -4.66 5.08 -7.23
CA ARG A 125 -4.62 5.86 -8.48
C ARG A 125 -5.26 7.23 -8.31
N GLY A 126 -6.45 7.29 -7.73
CA GLY A 126 -7.14 8.55 -7.51
C GLY A 126 -6.32 9.55 -6.67
N GLN A 127 -5.61 9.07 -5.65
CA GLN A 127 -4.75 9.95 -4.83
C GLN A 127 -3.47 10.37 -5.55
N ARG A 128 -2.87 9.51 -6.38
CA ARG A 128 -1.71 9.89 -7.21
C ARG A 128 -2.07 10.94 -8.25
N ASP A 129 -3.23 10.80 -8.89
CA ASP A 129 -3.71 11.76 -9.87
C ASP A 129 -4.01 13.12 -9.24
N THR A 130 -4.60 13.14 -8.04
CA THR A 130 -4.86 14.38 -7.29
C THR A 130 -3.55 15.03 -6.84
N GLY A 131 -2.57 14.26 -6.38
CA GLY A 131 -1.25 14.77 -5.99
C GLY A 131 -0.45 15.33 -7.17
N THR A 132 -0.52 14.66 -8.32
CA THR A 132 0.15 15.11 -9.57
C THR A 132 -0.57 16.32 -10.17
N GLY A 133 -1.89 16.37 -10.08
CA GLY A 133 -2.70 17.52 -10.49
C GLY A 133 -2.39 18.77 -9.67
N ALA A 134 -2.34 18.64 -8.35
CA ALA A 134 -2.00 19.74 -7.44
C ALA A 134 -0.58 20.27 -7.68
N ALA A 135 0.39 19.36 -7.90
CA ALA A 135 1.77 19.76 -8.24
C ALA A 135 1.87 20.42 -9.62
N ARG A 136 1.06 20.00 -10.60
CA ARG A 136 0.97 20.67 -11.90
C ARG A 136 0.31 22.03 -11.82
N VAL A 137 -0.77 22.17 -11.04
CA VAL A 137 -1.45 23.45 -10.85
C VAL A 137 -0.55 24.41 -10.07
N SER A 138 0.16 23.96 -9.04
CA SER A 138 1.13 24.81 -8.32
C SER A 138 2.28 25.27 -9.21
N ARG A 139 2.76 24.43 -10.13
CA ARG A 139 3.77 24.81 -11.13
C ARG A 139 3.25 25.73 -12.23
N ALA A 140 1.94 25.60 -12.53
CA ALA A 140 1.29 26.50 -13.52
C ALA A 140 0.88 27.85 -12.91
N THR A 141 0.89 27.98 -11.57
CA THR A 141 0.49 29.21 -10.86
C THR A 141 1.70 29.99 -10.32
N GLU A 142 2.92 29.44 -10.41
CA GLU A 142 4.08 30.31 -10.33
C GLU A 142 4.02 31.23 -11.54
N PRO A 143 3.99 32.56 -11.34
CA PRO A 143 4.08 33.48 -12.46
C PRO A 143 5.41 33.16 -13.13
N VAL A 144 5.34 32.55 -14.34
CA VAL A 144 6.47 32.59 -15.26
C VAL A 144 6.79 34.06 -15.38
N ALA A 145 7.86 34.50 -14.73
CA ALA A 145 8.43 35.79 -14.99
C ALA A 145 8.50 35.89 -16.51
N ASP A 146 7.97 36.96 -17.01
CA ASP A 146 7.81 37.31 -18.43
C ASP A 146 9.17 37.17 -19.18
N GLY A 147 9.59 35.92 -19.35
CA GLY A 147 10.73 35.51 -20.15
C GLY A 147 10.26 35.26 -21.56
N GLY A 148 10.39 36.27 -22.40
CA GLY A 148 10.15 36.16 -23.83
C GLY A 148 10.99 35.01 -24.44
N PRO A 149 10.74 34.67 -25.74
CA PRO A 149 11.48 33.59 -26.44
C PRO A 149 13.00 33.78 -26.38
N ASP A 150 13.48 34.99 -26.10
CA ASP A 150 14.90 35.33 -25.94
C ASP A 150 15.50 34.81 -24.65
N ASP A 151 14.72 34.74 -23.54
CA ASP A 151 15.16 34.26 -22.23
C ASP A 151 15.27 32.73 -22.22
N LEU A 152 14.36 32.03 -22.88
CA LEU A 152 14.45 30.60 -23.13
C LEU A 152 15.68 30.26 -24.00
N ALA A 153 15.98 31.08 -24.99
CA ALA A 153 17.16 30.89 -25.81
C ALA A 153 18.46 31.16 -25.03
N ALA A 154 18.44 32.08 -24.06
CA ALA A 154 19.57 32.35 -23.17
C ALA A 154 19.85 31.17 -22.26
N THR A 155 18.84 30.67 -21.57
CA THR A 155 18.96 29.49 -20.67
C THR A 155 19.38 28.22 -21.41
N LEU A 156 18.88 27.98 -22.62
CA LEU A 156 19.32 26.86 -23.46
C LEU A 156 20.79 26.98 -23.88
N ARG A 157 21.29 28.20 -24.19
CA ARG A 157 22.70 28.41 -24.49
C ARG A 157 23.61 28.18 -23.29
N GLU A 158 23.17 28.58 -22.09
CA GLU A 158 23.90 28.36 -20.84
C GLU A 158 24.04 26.88 -20.51
N VAL A 159 22.94 26.11 -20.58
CA VAL A 159 22.96 24.65 -20.40
C VAL A 159 23.84 23.99 -21.46
N ALA A 160 23.77 24.41 -22.70
CA ALA A 160 24.63 23.88 -23.76
C ALA A 160 26.11 24.19 -23.55
N ALA A 161 26.45 25.34 -22.94
CA ALA A 161 27.82 25.68 -22.58
C ALA A 161 28.34 24.82 -21.44
N GLU A 162 27.55 24.59 -20.38
CA GLU A 162 27.91 23.69 -19.28
C GLU A 162 28.13 22.24 -19.74
N LEU A 163 27.26 21.72 -20.60
CA LEU A 163 27.43 20.36 -21.15
C LEU A 163 28.70 20.23 -21.97
N ARG A 164 29.11 21.28 -22.73
CA ARG A 164 30.40 21.26 -23.44
C ARG A 164 31.59 21.32 -22.51
N ALA A 165 31.51 22.09 -21.43
CA ALA A 165 32.57 22.16 -20.41
C ALA A 165 32.76 20.81 -19.69
N VAL A 166 31.64 20.15 -19.31
CA VAL A 166 31.68 18.81 -18.70
C VAL A 166 32.28 17.76 -19.65
N ARG A 167 31.90 17.81 -20.94
CA ARG A 167 32.45 16.92 -21.95
C ARG A 167 33.97 17.12 -22.13
N ALA A 168 34.41 18.37 -22.23
CA ALA A 168 35.83 18.68 -22.36
C ALA A 168 36.64 18.24 -21.11
N ALA A 169 36.04 18.37 -19.91
CA ALA A 169 36.66 17.90 -18.69
C ALA A 169 36.75 16.35 -18.61
N LEU A 170 35.82 15.63 -19.18
CA LEU A 170 35.85 14.17 -19.28
C LEU A 170 36.89 13.70 -20.30
N GLU A 171 36.97 14.34 -21.47
CA GLU A 171 37.98 14.04 -22.49
C GLU A 171 39.42 14.31 -21.99
N ALA A 172 39.60 15.37 -21.18
CA ALA A 172 40.92 15.69 -20.56
C ALA A 172 41.33 14.75 -19.41
N ARG A 173 40.45 13.88 -18.95
CA ARG A 173 40.72 12.92 -17.88
C ARG A 173 41.07 11.53 -18.41
N ASP A 174 40.75 11.26 -19.66
CA ASP A 174 41.05 10.00 -20.35
C ASP A 174 42.37 10.00 -21.11
N ASP A 175 43.10 11.13 -21.14
CA ASP A 175 44.51 11.26 -21.61
C ASP A 175 45.46 11.31 -20.38
#